data_2bbfa1fc043129776fd0e4bf02c37c90
#
_entry.id   2bbfa1fc043129776fd0e4bf02c37c90
#
_cell.length_a   1.000
_cell.length_b   1.000
_cell.length_c   1.000
_cell.angle_alpha   90.00
_cell.angle_beta   90.00
_cell.angle_gamma   90.00
#
_symmetry.space_group_name_H-M   'P 1'
#
loop_
_entity.id
_entity.type
_entity.pdbx_description
1 polymer ?
#
loop_
_entity_poly.entity_id
_entity_poly.type
_entity_poly.pdbx_seq_one_letter_code
_entity_poly.pdbx_strand_id
1 'polypeptide(L)'
;KFTNDMYSLMFCQLSDGTFDIDEIKKLSIYKFSKYSEEIQNFLLKKFNETITNKELYNKNLNKEDILKFLVLVLGLNDSIIRLIDNFDFTGFVPKIVIYLENENTLPESMQMILGYFHTIGIDIIIFNPSGLFNINNVMNESIVNEFRLDIMKYDSKYKELINMKQGIFSR
;
A
#
# COMPACT_ATOMS: atom_id res chain seq x y z
N LYS A 1 -6.66 17.49 15.10
CA LYS A 1 -5.59 17.72 14.10
C LYS A 1 -5.89 17.02 12.78
N PHE A 2 -6.30 15.75 12.83
CA PHE A 2 -6.65 14.96 11.65
C PHE A 2 -7.79 15.60 10.82
N THR A 3 -8.77 16.18 11.48
CA THR A 3 -9.96 16.79 10.86
C THR A 3 -9.63 18.03 10.03
N ASN A 4 -8.71 18.89 10.48
CA ASN A 4 -8.32 20.11 9.76
C ASN A 4 -7.55 19.78 8.47
N ASP A 5 -6.67 18.77 8.51
CA ASP A 5 -5.93 18.31 7.34
C ASP A 5 -6.88 17.74 6.28
N MET A 6 -7.92 16.97 6.70
CA MET A 6 -8.93 16.45 5.80
C MET A 6 -9.74 17.56 5.11
N TYR A 7 -10.10 18.62 5.84
CA TYR A 7 -10.80 19.76 5.24
C TYR A 7 -9.95 20.44 4.15
N SER A 8 -8.68 20.66 4.40
CA SER A 8 -7.79 21.26 3.39
C SER A 8 -7.67 20.38 2.14
N LEU A 9 -7.59 19.07 2.31
CA LEU A 9 -7.53 18.12 1.20
C LEU A 9 -8.83 18.05 0.38
N MET A 10 -9.99 18.28 0.99
CA MET A 10 -11.28 18.32 0.27
C MET A 10 -11.30 19.37 -0.86
N PHE A 11 -10.63 20.51 -0.66
CA PHE A 11 -10.57 21.57 -1.66
C PHE A 11 -9.64 21.24 -2.83
N CYS A 12 -8.79 20.22 -2.69
CA CYS A 12 -7.94 19.74 -3.78
C CYS A 12 -8.64 18.70 -4.66
N GLN A 13 -9.87 18.26 -4.31
CA GLN A 13 -10.57 17.25 -5.11
C GLN A 13 -11.21 17.86 -6.34
N LEU A 14 -10.94 17.26 -7.50
CA LEU A 14 -11.49 17.65 -8.80
C LEU A 14 -12.86 17.00 -9.05
N SER A 15 -13.56 17.48 -10.08
CA SER A 15 -14.91 17.01 -10.43
C SER A 15 -14.96 15.55 -10.88
N ASP A 16 -13.85 15.01 -11.39
CA ASP A 16 -13.71 13.60 -11.79
C ASP A 16 -13.39 12.65 -10.63
N GLY A 17 -13.26 13.20 -9.42
CA GLY A 17 -12.94 12.46 -8.20
C GLY A 17 -11.45 12.31 -7.90
N THR A 18 -10.58 12.71 -8.82
CA THR A 18 -9.12 12.79 -8.59
C THR A 18 -8.74 14.00 -7.74
N PHE A 19 -7.47 14.16 -7.44
CA PHE A 19 -6.96 15.29 -6.67
C PHE A 19 -5.96 16.09 -7.50
N ASP A 20 -6.05 17.42 -7.38
CA ASP A 20 -5.08 18.35 -7.94
C ASP A 20 -3.75 18.23 -7.20
N ILE A 21 -2.75 17.74 -7.93
CA ILE A 21 -1.41 17.46 -7.38
C ILE A 21 -0.73 18.76 -6.94
N ASP A 22 -0.88 19.82 -7.70
CA ASP A 22 -0.22 21.10 -7.41
C ASP A 22 -0.85 21.79 -6.20
N GLU A 23 -2.15 21.65 -6.02
CA GLU A 23 -2.83 22.16 -4.81
C GLU A 23 -2.46 21.35 -3.57
N ILE A 24 -2.35 20.00 -3.66
CA ILE A 24 -1.86 19.18 -2.55
C ILE A 24 -0.46 19.61 -2.10
N LYS A 25 0.44 19.88 -3.04
CA LYS A 25 1.83 20.28 -2.73
C LYS A 25 1.93 21.59 -1.93
N LYS A 26 0.90 22.44 -1.98
CA LYS A 26 0.84 23.70 -1.23
C LYS A 26 0.40 23.54 0.23
N LEU A 27 -0.15 22.37 0.58
CA LEU A 27 -0.70 22.14 1.90
C LEU A 27 0.39 21.88 2.96
N SER A 28 0.15 22.31 4.18
CA SER A 28 1.07 22.12 5.32
C SER A 28 1.26 20.64 5.70
N ILE A 29 0.31 19.78 5.37
CA ILE A 29 0.40 18.33 5.57
C ILE A 29 1.37 17.66 4.59
N TYR A 30 1.69 18.31 3.45
CA TYR A 30 2.55 17.76 2.43
C TYR A 30 4.00 17.65 2.91
N LYS A 31 4.55 16.43 2.92
CA LYS A 31 5.88 16.15 3.46
C LYS A 31 6.91 15.71 2.43
N PHE A 32 6.50 15.59 1.15
CA PHE A 32 7.36 15.05 0.11
C PHE A 32 8.22 16.10 -0.59
N SER A 33 8.13 17.37 -0.20
CA SER A 33 8.88 18.50 -0.79
C SER A 33 10.40 18.35 -0.76
N LYS A 34 10.93 17.45 0.09
CA LYS A 34 12.36 17.13 0.18
C LYS A 34 12.86 16.14 -0.86
N TYR A 35 11.95 15.51 -1.61
CA TYR A 35 12.27 14.57 -2.69
C TYR A 35 12.24 15.27 -4.05
N SER A 36 12.78 14.61 -5.10
CA SER A 36 12.71 15.12 -6.45
C SER A 36 11.27 15.35 -6.91
N GLU A 37 11.06 16.29 -7.82
CA GLU A 37 9.72 16.55 -8.34
C GLU A 37 9.15 15.35 -9.07
N GLU A 38 10.00 14.54 -9.67
CA GLU A 38 9.63 13.32 -10.36
C GLU A 38 8.98 12.32 -9.40
N ILE A 39 9.61 12.02 -8.26
CA ILE A 39 9.04 11.10 -7.26
C ILE A 39 7.79 11.67 -6.61
N GLN A 40 7.75 12.98 -6.36
CA GLN A 40 6.56 13.64 -5.82
C GLN A 40 5.35 13.46 -6.74
N ASN A 41 5.53 13.74 -8.04
CA ASN A 41 4.50 13.58 -9.05
C ASN A 41 4.11 12.12 -9.24
N PHE A 42 5.08 11.21 -9.23
CA PHE A 42 4.83 9.78 -9.35
C PHE A 42 3.92 9.28 -8.23
N LEU A 43 4.23 9.57 -6.97
CA LEU A 43 3.45 9.12 -5.82
C LEU A 43 2.00 9.64 -5.87
N LEU A 44 1.80 10.92 -6.18
CA LEU A 44 0.46 11.51 -6.23
C LEU A 44 -0.34 11.06 -7.46
N LYS A 45 0.30 10.87 -8.61
CA LYS A 45 -0.35 10.28 -9.80
C LYS A 45 -0.79 8.85 -9.51
N LYS A 46 0.06 8.04 -8.89
CA LYS A 46 -0.27 6.67 -8.50
C LYS A 46 -1.41 6.62 -7.47
N PHE A 47 -1.51 7.59 -6.58
CA PHE A 47 -2.67 7.73 -5.71
C PHE A 47 -3.95 7.97 -6.53
N ASN A 48 -3.95 8.93 -7.46
CA ASN A 48 -5.10 9.20 -8.34
C ASN A 48 -5.48 7.97 -9.17
N GLU A 49 -4.51 7.26 -9.74
CA GLU A 49 -4.73 5.98 -10.44
C GLU A 49 -5.40 4.95 -9.53
N THR A 50 -4.94 4.83 -8.28
CA THR A 50 -5.47 3.86 -7.31
C THR A 50 -6.94 4.12 -6.98
N ILE A 51 -7.32 5.37 -6.71
CA ILE A 51 -8.70 5.69 -6.31
C ILE A 51 -9.70 5.67 -7.48
N THR A 52 -9.21 5.79 -8.71
CA THR A 52 -10.04 5.72 -9.92
C THR A 52 -10.12 4.31 -10.53
N ASN A 53 -9.27 3.39 -10.09
CA ASN A 53 -9.27 2.02 -10.56
C ASN A 53 -10.41 1.22 -9.91
N LYS A 54 -11.52 1.07 -10.63
CA LYS A 54 -12.71 0.35 -10.16
C LYS A 54 -12.50 -1.17 -10.02
N GLU A 55 -11.44 -1.70 -10.63
CA GLU A 55 -11.14 -3.13 -10.57
C GLU A 55 -10.28 -3.49 -9.36
N LEU A 56 -9.77 -2.50 -8.64
CA LEU A 56 -8.87 -2.73 -7.51
C LEU A 56 -9.61 -3.12 -6.22
N TYR A 57 -10.78 -2.51 -5.98
CA TYR A 57 -11.54 -2.69 -4.74
C TYR A 57 -12.94 -3.25 -5.03
N ASN A 58 -13.43 -4.11 -4.13
CA ASN A 58 -14.77 -4.70 -4.21
C ASN A 58 -15.89 -3.71 -3.94
N LYS A 59 -15.58 -2.58 -3.32
CA LYS A 59 -16.55 -1.54 -2.98
C LYS A 59 -16.15 -0.18 -3.55
N ASN A 60 -17.15 0.64 -3.84
CA ASN A 60 -16.90 2.04 -4.12
C ASN A 60 -16.42 2.74 -2.85
N LEU A 61 -15.24 3.35 -2.93
CA LEU A 61 -14.71 4.15 -1.86
C LEU A 61 -15.56 5.43 -1.71
N ASN A 62 -16.02 5.72 -0.51
CA ASN A 62 -16.68 6.99 -0.24
C ASN A 62 -15.66 8.11 -0.07
N LYS A 63 -16.11 9.37 -0.12
CA LYS A 63 -15.23 10.54 -0.03
C LYS A 63 -14.39 10.58 1.24
N GLU A 64 -14.96 10.19 2.37
CA GLU A 64 -14.24 10.19 3.65
C GLU A 64 -13.13 9.14 3.67
N ASP A 65 -13.39 7.95 3.14
CA ASP A 65 -12.39 6.88 3.04
C ASP A 65 -11.23 7.30 2.12
N ILE A 66 -11.54 7.94 0.98
CA ILE A 66 -10.53 8.46 0.05
C ILE A 66 -9.66 9.53 0.73
N LEU A 67 -10.25 10.45 1.49
CA LEU A 67 -9.49 11.48 2.22
C LEU A 67 -8.60 10.88 3.31
N LYS A 68 -9.12 9.93 4.09
CA LYS A 68 -8.32 9.18 5.07
C LYS A 68 -7.16 8.45 4.40
N PHE A 69 -7.42 7.85 3.27
CA PHE A 69 -6.42 7.15 2.48
C PHE A 69 -5.33 8.09 1.97
N LEU A 70 -5.71 9.27 1.44
CA LEU A 70 -4.73 10.29 1.03
C LEU A 70 -3.85 10.74 2.20
N VAL A 71 -4.43 10.95 3.38
CA VAL A 71 -3.65 11.28 4.59
C VAL A 71 -2.65 10.18 4.95
N LEU A 72 -3.02 8.91 4.79
CA LEU A 72 -2.11 7.78 5.02
C LEU A 72 -0.97 7.78 3.98
N VAL A 73 -1.27 8.01 2.71
CA VAL A 73 -0.26 8.10 1.65
C VAL A 73 0.71 9.27 1.92
N LEU A 74 0.19 10.45 2.26
CA LEU A 74 1.01 11.61 2.62
C LEU A 74 1.81 11.39 3.92
N GLY A 75 1.43 10.42 4.73
CA GLY A 75 2.11 9.99 5.95
C GLY A 75 3.15 8.89 5.76
N LEU A 76 3.40 8.43 4.53
CA LEU A 76 4.42 7.40 4.27
C LEU A 76 5.78 7.83 4.82
N ASN A 77 6.48 6.89 5.42
CA ASN A 77 7.78 7.16 5.99
C ASN A 77 8.89 7.25 4.92
N ASP A 78 9.97 7.92 5.29
CA ASP A 78 11.09 8.17 4.39
C ASP A 78 11.74 6.89 3.84
N SER A 79 11.76 5.81 4.62
CA SER A 79 12.36 4.55 4.20
C SER A 79 11.59 3.94 3.02
N ILE A 80 10.26 4.00 3.06
CA ILE A 80 9.40 3.51 1.96
C ILE A 80 9.57 4.38 0.72
N ILE A 81 9.57 5.72 0.89
CA ILE A 81 9.71 6.62 -0.25
C ILE A 81 11.07 6.46 -0.92
N ARG A 82 12.16 6.35 -0.14
CA ARG A 82 13.50 6.09 -0.68
C ARG A 82 13.61 4.73 -1.36
N LEU A 83 12.90 3.71 -0.86
CA LEU A 83 12.83 2.42 -1.53
C LEU A 83 12.22 2.57 -2.93
N ILE A 84 11.11 3.31 -3.04
CA ILE A 84 10.42 3.56 -4.31
C ILE A 84 11.29 4.41 -5.24
N ASP A 85 11.92 5.46 -4.72
CA ASP A 85 12.77 6.40 -5.48
C ASP A 85 14.03 5.72 -6.08
N ASN A 86 14.61 4.78 -5.34
CA ASN A 86 15.82 4.07 -5.77
C ASN A 86 15.54 2.75 -6.50
N PHE A 87 14.28 2.40 -6.70
CA PHE A 87 13.93 1.11 -7.27
C PHE A 87 13.97 1.14 -8.80
N ASP A 88 14.73 0.22 -9.38
CA ASP A 88 14.73 -0.04 -10.82
C ASP A 88 13.60 -1.01 -11.19
N PHE A 89 12.47 -0.48 -11.62
CA PHE A 89 11.30 -1.25 -12.05
C PHE A 89 11.53 -2.06 -13.35
N THR A 90 12.67 -1.93 -13.99
CA THR A 90 13.05 -2.74 -15.15
C THR A 90 13.72 -4.05 -14.78
N GLY A 91 14.12 -4.19 -13.51
CA GLY A 91 14.80 -5.35 -12.95
C GLY A 91 13.84 -6.26 -12.16
N PHE A 92 14.23 -6.59 -10.93
CA PHE A 92 13.41 -7.42 -10.05
C PHE A 92 12.28 -6.63 -9.42
N VAL A 93 11.04 -7.14 -9.50
CA VAL A 93 9.88 -6.52 -8.85
C VAL A 93 10.05 -6.53 -7.33
N PRO A 94 9.94 -5.36 -6.65
CA PRO A 94 10.00 -5.30 -5.20
C PRO A 94 8.82 -6.04 -4.58
N LYS A 95 9.03 -6.60 -3.38
CA LYS A 95 8.02 -7.39 -2.69
C LYS A 95 7.81 -6.90 -1.27
N ILE A 96 6.55 -6.74 -0.89
CA ILE A 96 6.16 -6.57 0.51
C ILE A 96 5.70 -7.94 1.01
N VAL A 97 6.34 -8.43 2.06
CA VAL A 97 5.98 -9.70 2.69
C VAL A 97 5.36 -9.41 4.05
N ILE A 98 4.13 -9.90 4.25
CA ILE A 98 3.36 -9.74 5.48
C ILE A 98 3.11 -11.14 6.04
N TYR A 99 3.40 -11.32 7.33
CA TYR A 99 3.06 -12.53 8.05
C TYR A 99 2.02 -12.19 9.13
N LEU A 100 0.83 -12.80 9.02
CA LEU A 100 -0.25 -12.60 9.98
C LEU A 100 -0.14 -13.67 11.08
N GLU A 101 0.29 -13.24 12.26
CA GLU A 101 0.35 -14.14 13.41
C GLU A 101 -1.03 -14.32 14.04
N ASN A 102 -1.34 -15.56 14.43
CA ASN A 102 -2.57 -15.93 15.13
C ASN A 102 -3.84 -15.47 14.38
N GLU A 103 -4.73 -14.77 15.08
CA GLU A 103 -6.00 -14.23 14.56
C GLU A 103 -5.88 -12.78 14.07
N ASN A 104 -4.65 -12.30 13.85
CA ASN A 104 -4.44 -10.93 13.39
C ASN A 104 -5.03 -10.73 12.00
N THR A 105 -5.68 -9.59 11.83
CA THR A 105 -6.24 -9.15 10.56
C THR A 105 -5.63 -7.80 10.19
N LEU A 106 -5.62 -7.48 8.90
CA LEU A 106 -5.21 -6.16 8.44
C LEU A 106 -6.42 -5.21 8.48
N PRO A 107 -6.31 -4.07 9.15
CA PRO A 107 -7.33 -3.02 9.07
C PRO A 107 -7.60 -2.63 7.61
N GLU A 108 -8.83 -2.22 7.31
CA GLU A 108 -9.23 -1.82 5.96
C GLU A 108 -8.31 -0.73 5.36
N SER A 109 -7.93 0.24 6.17
CA SER A 109 -6.99 1.29 5.76
C SER A 109 -5.61 0.74 5.34
N MET A 110 -5.13 -0.33 5.99
CA MET A 110 -3.90 -1.00 5.59
C MET A 110 -4.09 -1.74 4.27
N GLN A 111 -5.23 -2.41 4.08
CA GLN A 111 -5.54 -3.07 2.82
C GLN A 111 -5.60 -2.07 1.66
N MET A 112 -6.14 -0.86 1.88
CA MET A 112 -6.11 0.21 0.88
C MET A 112 -4.67 0.64 0.52
N ILE A 113 -3.78 0.77 1.52
CA ILE A 113 -2.36 1.06 1.28
C ILE A 113 -1.68 -0.06 0.49
N LEU A 114 -2.03 -1.33 0.70
CA LEU A 114 -1.51 -2.42 -0.11
C LEU A 114 -1.96 -2.30 -1.57
N GLY A 115 -3.22 -1.91 -1.83
CA GLY A 115 -3.70 -1.60 -3.17
C GLY A 115 -2.90 -0.49 -3.85
N TYR A 116 -2.55 0.55 -3.10
CA TYR A 116 -1.68 1.61 -3.59
C TYR A 116 -0.27 1.11 -3.95
N PHE A 117 0.35 0.30 -3.09
CA PHE A 117 1.65 -0.28 -3.39
C PHE A 117 1.60 -1.21 -4.62
N HIS A 118 0.52 -1.97 -4.78
CA HIS A 118 0.29 -2.75 -5.98
C HIS A 118 0.22 -1.85 -7.24
N THR A 119 -0.50 -0.72 -7.18
CA THR A 119 -0.57 0.25 -8.29
C THR A 119 0.79 0.90 -8.61
N ILE A 120 1.66 1.04 -7.61
CA ILE A 120 3.06 1.48 -7.79
C ILE A 120 3.89 0.43 -8.54
N GLY A 121 3.50 -0.85 -8.50
CA GLY A 121 4.23 -1.96 -9.12
C GLY A 121 4.99 -2.83 -8.11
N ILE A 122 4.55 -2.85 -6.85
CA ILE A 122 5.12 -3.68 -5.80
C ILE A 122 4.26 -4.94 -5.63
N ASP A 123 4.88 -6.13 -5.70
CA ASP A 123 4.21 -7.38 -5.37
C ASP A 123 3.95 -7.49 -3.87
N ILE A 124 2.80 -8.04 -3.51
CA ILE A 124 2.41 -8.22 -2.11
C ILE A 124 2.19 -9.71 -1.85
N ILE A 125 2.86 -10.21 -0.82
CA ILE A 125 2.75 -11.59 -0.38
C ILE A 125 2.25 -11.58 1.06
N ILE A 126 1.10 -12.23 1.30
CA ILE A 126 0.51 -12.32 2.64
C ILE A 126 0.49 -13.79 3.07
N PHE A 127 1.20 -14.11 4.12
CA PHE A 127 1.10 -15.40 4.79
C PHE A 127 0.02 -15.32 5.87
N ASN A 128 -1.00 -16.13 5.74
CA ASN A 128 -2.18 -16.17 6.62
C ASN A 128 -2.35 -17.58 7.21
N PRO A 129 -1.54 -17.96 8.22
CA PRO A 129 -1.56 -19.33 8.76
C PRO A 129 -2.89 -19.73 9.37
N SER A 130 -3.62 -18.79 9.97
CA SER A 130 -4.92 -19.07 10.59
C SER A 130 -6.05 -19.26 9.57
N GLY A 131 -5.89 -18.73 8.36
CA GLY A 131 -6.96 -18.69 7.36
C GLY A 131 -8.13 -17.76 7.70
N LEU A 132 -8.06 -17.00 8.80
CA LEU A 132 -9.16 -16.12 9.26
C LEU A 132 -9.22 -14.78 8.53
N PHE A 133 -8.07 -14.30 8.04
CA PHE A 133 -8.03 -13.08 7.27
C PHE A 133 -8.45 -13.33 5.83
N ASN A 134 -9.34 -12.50 5.31
CA ASN A 134 -9.77 -12.53 3.93
C ASN A 134 -9.60 -11.14 3.30
N ILE A 135 -8.59 -11.01 2.43
CA ILE A 135 -8.30 -9.76 1.71
C ILE A 135 -9.40 -9.42 0.71
N ASN A 136 -10.15 -10.40 0.22
CA ASN A 136 -11.23 -10.20 -0.73
C ASN A 136 -12.43 -9.42 -0.13
N ASN A 137 -12.43 -9.15 1.16
CA ASN A 137 -13.40 -8.24 1.76
C ASN A 137 -13.22 -6.79 1.28
N VAL A 138 -12.02 -6.41 0.83
CA VAL A 138 -11.67 -5.06 0.39
C VAL A 138 -11.17 -5.06 -1.05
N MET A 139 -10.26 -5.97 -1.37
CA MET A 139 -9.62 -6.09 -2.69
C MET A 139 -10.45 -6.96 -3.62
N ASN A 140 -10.41 -6.66 -4.92
CA ASN A 140 -11.12 -7.47 -5.91
C ASN A 140 -10.41 -8.83 -6.11
N GLU A 141 -11.19 -9.90 -6.22
CA GLU A 141 -10.68 -11.25 -6.44
C GLU A 141 -9.84 -11.37 -7.73
N SER A 142 -10.12 -10.55 -8.75
CA SER A 142 -9.39 -10.57 -10.02
C SER A 142 -7.90 -10.23 -9.90
N ILE A 143 -7.51 -9.52 -8.83
CA ILE A 143 -6.11 -9.13 -8.58
C ILE A 143 -5.44 -9.93 -7.48
N VAL A 144 -6.16 -10.85 -6.84
CA VAL A 144 -5.66 -11.66 -5.73
C VAL A 144 -5.50 -13.11 -6.17
N ASN A 145 -4.30 -13.66 -6.02
CA ASN A 145 -4.04 -15.08 -6.20
C ASN A 145 -3.95 -15.74 -4.83
N GLU A 146 -4.88 -16.64 -4.52
CA GLU A 146 -4.88 -17.40 -3.27
C GLU A 146 -4.28 -18.79 -3.48
N PHE A 147 -3.29 -19.14 -2.66
CA PHE A 147 -2.69 -20.45 -2.62
C PHE A 147 -2.95 -21.10 -1.27
N ARG A 148 -3.71 -22.19 -1.23
CA ARG A 148 -3.99 -22.94 0.00
C ARG A 148 -2.97 -24.07 0.14
N LEU A 149 -2.30 -24.10 1.29
CA LEU A 149 -1.40 -25.18 1.66
C LEU A 149 -2.17 -26.22 2.46
N ASP A 150 -2.04 -27.50 2.12
CA ASP A 150 -2.85 -28.60 2.67
C ASP A 150 -2.65 -28.82 4.17
N ILE A 151 -1.49 -28.45 4.72
CA ILE A 151 -1.17 -28.66 6.14
C ILE A 151 -0.54 -27.39 6.70
N MET A 152 -1.36 -26.58 7.35
CA MET A 152 -0.87 -25.44 8.14
C MET A 152 -1.28 -25.61 9.60
N LYS A 153 -0.32 -25.38 10.51
CA LYS A 153 -0.65 -25.27 11.93
C LYS A 153 -1.29 -23.92 12.17
N TYR A 154 -2.46 -23.91 12.77
CA TYR A 154 -3.23 -22.71 13.09
C TYR A 154 -2.44 -21.66 13.87
N ASP A 155 -1.57 -22.09 14.76
CA ASP A 155 -0.74 -21.28 15.65
C ASP A 155 0.72 -21.14 15.19
N SER A 156 1.00 -21.36 13.91
CA SER A 156 2.35 -21.20 13.38
C SER A 156 2.84 -19.79 13.58
N LYS A 157 3.94 -19.64 14.32
CA LYS A 157 4.62 -18.38 14.54
C LYS A 157 5.72 -18.18 13.52
N TYR A 158 5.89 -16.94 13.06
CA TYR A 158 7.06 -16.57 12.30
C TYR A 158 8.32 -16.83 13.12
N LYS A 159 9.24 -17.60 12.55
CA LYS A 159 10.57 -17.79 13.12
C LYS A 159 11.58 -17.12 12.21
N GLU A 160 12.24 -16.10 12.72
CA GLU A 160 13.41 -15.57 12.02
C GLU A 160 14.40 -16.69 11.78
N LEU A 161 14.82 -16.88 10.54
CA LEU A 161 15.91 -17.77 10.18
C LEU A 161 17.22 -17.12 10.62
N ILE A 162 17.49 -17.18 11.92
CA ILE A 162 18.77 -16.75 12.48
C ILE A 162 19.83 -17.72 11.94
N ASN A 163 20.71 -17.21 11.06
CA ASN A 163 21.85 -17.92 10.47
C ASN A 163 21.53 -18.95 9.36
N MET A 164 20.92 -18.54 8.27
CA MET A 164 21.35 -19.13 7.00
C MET A 164 22.77 -18.61 6.73
N LYS A 165 23.79 -19.40 7.08
CA LYS A 165 25.15 -19.18 6.60
C LYS A 165 25.04 -19.00 5.07
N GLN A 166 25.52 -17.86 4.58
CA GLN A 166 25.77 -17.65 3.16
C GLN A 166 26.64 -18.82 2.64
N GLY A 167 26.04 -19.84 2.09
CA GLY A 167 26.78 -21.05 1.71
C GLY A 167 26.16 -21.89 0.60
N ILE A 168 24.96 -21.54 0.11
CA ILE A 168 24.29 -22.37 -0.90
C ILE A 168 24.27 -21.76 -2.29
N PHE A 169 24.66 -20.50 -2.48
CA PHE A 169 24.69 -19.85 -3.81
C PHE A 169 26.01 -19.14 -4.13
N SER A 170 27.13 -19.67 -3.66
CA SER A 170 28.45 -19.31 -4.22
C SER A 170 28.83 -20.34 -5.30
N ARG A 171 28.31 -20.13 -6.50
CA ARG A 171 28.91 -20.58 -7.77
C ARG A 171 28.56 -19.61 -8.87
#